data_3f800df71fe50126f324cca57b9de76e
#
_entry.id   3f800df71fe50126f324cca57b9de76e
#
_cell.length_a   1.000
_cell.length_b   1.000
_cell.length_c   1.000
_cell.angle_alpha   90.00
_cell.angle_beta   90.00
_cell.angle_gamma   90.00
#
_symmetry.space_group_name_H-M   'P 1'
#
loop_
_entity.id
_entity.type
_entity.pdbx_description
1 polymer ?
#
loop_
_entity_poly.entity_id
_entity_poly.type
_entity_poly.pdbx_seq_one_letter_code
_entity_poly.pdbx_strand_id
1 'polypeptide(L)'
;MREHSLKLHVDGARIWHAIQEDKNNMNYGDYCDSLTFCFSKALGAPIGSMLLGSMEFIKEAREYRKKLGGGMRQVGVIASMAKTALQGRESILEDHAKAKKVYDFLIVNLNNEKIQSIVYKGTNMIFLNIKNEEDPNKLLDIFYNESINAGLIGEKSIRLVFHKDIVQNDIDKICEKLVHSSSKF
;
A
#
# COMPACT_ATOMS: atom_id res chain seq x y z
N MET A 1 25.81 1.51 9.05
CA MET A 1 25.24 0.51 9.98
C MET A 1 26.20 -0.64 10.25
N ARG A 2 26.81 -1.25 9.22
CA ARG A 2 27.81 -2.33 9.43
C ARG A 2 29.00 -1.88 10.28
N GLU A 3 29.47 -0.65 10.14
CA GLU A 3 30.54 -0.07 10.95
C GLU A 3 30.24 -0.01 12.46
N HIS A 4 28.95 0.01 12.83
CA HIS A 4 28.52 0.09 14.23
C HIS A 4 27.91 -1.22 14.74
N SER A 5 28.03 -2.32 13.98
CA SER A 5 27.44 -3.64 14.32
C SER A 5 25.92 -3.59 14.60
N LEU A 6 25.22 -2.61 14.03
CA LEU A 6 23.78 -2.47 14.18
C LEU A 6 23.05 -3.42 13.24
N LYS A 7 21.97 -4.02 13.76
CA LYS A 7 21.05 -4.86 12.97
C LYS A 7 20.00 -3.99 12.29
N LEU A 8 19.72 -4.28 11.02
CA LEU A 8 18.71 -3.60 10.24
C LEU A 8 17.48 -4.49 10.07
N HIS A 9 16.35 -4.04 10.60
CA HIS A 9 15.04 -4.60 10.29
C HIS A 9 14.30 -3.72 9.29
N VAL A 10 13.73 -4.32 8.24
CA VAL A 10 12.90 -3.61 7.26
C VAL A 10 11.45 -3.98 7.46
N ASP A 11 10.60 -2.98 7.77
CA ASP A 11 9.15 -3.11 7.60
C ASP A 11 8.81 -2.96 6.12
N GLY A 12 8.75 -4.10 5.44
CA GLY A 12 8.43 -4.22 4.03
C GLY A 12 6.93 -4.49 3.77
N ALA A 13 6.02 -3.93 4.57
CA ALA A 13 4.58 -4.19 4.47
C ALA A 13 4.04 -4.07 3.04
N ARG A 14 4.66 -3.27 2.18
CA ARG A 14 4.35 -3.10 0.75
C ARG A 14 5.55 -3.34 -0.17
N ILE A 15 6.52 -4.12 0.24
CA ILE A 15 7.76 -4.37 -0.52
C ILE A 15 7.49 -4.95 -1.93
N TRP A 16 6.39 -5.70 -2.09
CA TRP A 16 6.01 -6.27 -3.38
C TRP A 16 5.74 -5.22 -4.46
N HIS A 17 5.26 -4.04 -4.09
CA HIS A 17 5.16 -2.92 -5.02
C HIS A 17 6.56 -2.43 -5.45
N ALA A 18 7.49 -2.32 -4.50
CA ALA A 18 8.87 -1.91 -4.81
C ALA A 18 9.58 -2.95 -5.69
N ILE A 19 9.41 -4.25 -5.38
CA ILE A 19 10.01 -5.35 -6.17
C ILE A 19 9.52 -5.34 -7.61
N GLN A 20 8.22 -5.07 -7.84
CA GLN A 20 7.67 -5.05 -9.20
C GLN A 20 8.14 -3.83 -10.02
N GLU A 21 8.48 -2.72 -9.37
CA GLU A 21 9.04 -1.53 -10.02
C GLU A 21 10.57 -1.57 -10.14
N ASP A 22 11.23 -2.51 -9.44
CA ASP A 22 12.68 -2.59 -9.41
C ASP A 22 13.25 -3.19 -10.71
N LYS A 23 13.76 -2.31 -11.55
CA LYS A 23 14.42 -2.68 -12.82
C LYS A 23 15.79 -3.33 -12.64
N ASN A 24 16.38 -3.25 -11.46
CA ASN A 24 17.72 -3.77 -11.15
C ASN A 24 17.69 -5.17 -10.55
N ASN A 25 16.52 -5.75 -10.33
CA ASN A 25 16.33 -7.05 -9.68
C ASN A 25 17.10 -7.17 -8.35
N MET A 26 16.98 -6.14 -7.52
CA MET A 26 17.67 -6.05 -6.24
C MET A 26 17.21 -7.17 -5.29
N ASN A 27 18.16 -7.88 -4.71
CA ASN A 27 17.88 -8.81 -3.62
C ASN A 27 17.82 -8.05 -2.29
N TYR A 28 16.64 -7.66 -1.87
CA TYR A 28 16.43 -6.87 -0.64
C TYR A 28 16.99 -7.55 0.63
N GLY A 29 17.09 -8.90 0.62
CA GLY A 29 17.69 -9.66 1.71
C GLY A 29 19.18 -9.37 1.93
N ASP A 30 19.90 -8.88 0.92
CA ASP A 30 21.33 -8.57 1.03
C ASP A 30 21.57 -7.27 1.82
N TYR A 31 20.54 -6.47 2.01
CA TYR A 31 20.63 -5.14 2.62
C TYR A 31 20.05 -5.06 4.03
N CYS A 32 19.46 -6.15 4.54
CA CYS A 32 18.87 -6.18 5.89
C CYS A 32 19.14 -7.50 6.60
N ASP A 33 19.11 -7.47 7.95
CA ASP A 33 19.23 -8.68 8.77
C ASP A 33 17.89 -9.39 8.94
N SER A 34 16.79 -8.65 8.87
CA SER A 34 15.43 -9.19 8.90
C SER A 34 14.45 -8.29 8.16
N LEU A 35 13.35 -8.87 7.69
CA LEU A 35 12.34 -8.17 6.90
C LEU A 35 10.96 -8.75 7.20
N THR A 36 9.96 -7.88 7.30
CA THR A 36 8.56 -8.28 7.29
C THR A 36 7.87 -7.84 6.01
N PHE A 37 6.87 -8.61 5.55
CA PHE A 37 5.94 -8.17 4.51
C PHE A 37 4.53 -8.72 4.75
N CYS A 38 3.53 -8.05 4.16
CA CYS A 38 2.13 -8.44 4.27
C CYS A 38 1.68 -9.22 3.04
N PHE A 39 0.96 -10.33 3.27
CA PHE A 39 0.18 -11.01 2.25
C PHE A 39 -1.17 -10.32 2.01
N SER A 40 -1.72 -9.68 3.03
CA SER A 40 -3.05 -9.06 3.04
C SER A 40 -3.13 -7.66 2.44
N LYS A 41 -2.11 -7.22 1.70
CA LYS A 41 -2.08 -5.95 0.97
C LYS A 41 -2.01 -6.21 -0.53
N ALA A 42 -0.94 -5.81 -1.21
CA ALA A 42 -0.76 -5.96 -2.65
C ALA A 42 -1.05 -7.37 -3.18
N LEU A 43 -0.62 -8.40 -2.47
CA LEU A 43 -0.84 -9.79 -2.86
C LEU A 43 -2.31 -10.22 -2.74
N GLY A 44 -3.10 -9.54 -1.90
CA GLY A 44 -4.55 -9.76 -1.77
C GLY A 44 -4.94 -11.06 -1.08
N ALA A 45 -4.10 -11.64 -0.23
CA ALA A 45 -4.53 -12.70 0.67
C ALA A 45 -5.47 -12.11 1.75
N PRO A 46 -6.41 -12.90 2.29
CA PRO A 46 -7.37 -12.41 3.27
C PRO A 46 -6.71 -11.96 4.58
N ILE A 47 -5.57 -12.56 4.94
CA ILE A 47 -4.84 -12.30 6.18
C ILE A 47 -3.41 -12.77 6.05
N GLY A 48 -2.51 -12.22 6.88
CA GLY A 48 -1.19 -12.75 7.12
C GLY A 48 -0.05 -11.81 6.77
N SER A 49 1.06 -12.04 7.46
CA SER A 49 2.35 -11.44 7.20
C SER A 49 3.46 -12.47 7.36
N MET A 50 4.61 -12.19 6.76
CA MET A 50 5.79 -13.04 6.85
C MET A 50 6.92 -12.27 7.50
N LEU A 51 7.63 -12.92 8.42
CA LEU A 51 8.91 -12.47 8.95
C LEU A 51 10.03 -13.33 8.34
N LEU A 52 11.03 -12.68 7.78
CA LEU A 52 12.22 -13.28 7.20
C LEU A 52 13.45 -12.85 8.00
N GLY A 53 14.46 -13.71 8.05
CA GLY A 53 15.73 -13.48 8.74
C GLY A 53 16.56 -14.75 8.82
N SER A 54 17.67 -14.72 9.59
CA SER A 54 18.48 -15.91 9.81
C SER A 54 17.68 -17.03 10.50
N MET A 55 18.17 -18.25 10.40
CA MET A 55 17.51 -19.40 11.03
C MET A 55 17.42 -19.24 12.55
N GLU A 56 18.47 -18.74 13.19
CA GLU A 56 18.52 -18.49 14.64
C GLU A 56 17.48 -17.45 15.03
N PHE A 57 17.45 -16.33 14.31
CA PHE A 57 16.47 -15.26 14.53
C PHE A 57 15.03 -15.76 14.39
N ILE A 58 14.73 -16.53 13.34
CA ILE A 58 13.37 -17.06 13.12
C ILE A 58 12.99 -18.11 14.16
N LYS A 59 13.96 -18.92 14.65
CA LYS A 59 13.70 -19.86 15.75
C LYS A 59 13.26 -19.12 17.02
N GLU A 60 13.98 -18.11 17.41
CA GLU A 60 13.66 -17.27 18.57
C GLU A 60 12.33 -16.53 18.37
N ALA A 61 12.12 -15.92 17.20
CA ALA A 61 10.88 -15.23 16.86
C ALA A 61 9.63 -16.12 16.98
N ARG A 62 9.73 -17.41 16.64
CA ARG A 62 8.64 -18.38 16.80
C ARG A 62 8.28 -18.61 18.25
N GLU A 63 9.26 -18.62 19.16
CA GLU A 63 9.02 -18.73 20.60
C GLU A 63 8.29 -17.49 21.13
N TYR A 64 8.76 -16.30 20.76
CA TYR A 64 8.09 -15.03 21.11
C TYR A 64 6.67 -14.96 20.54
N ARG A 65 6.47 -15.37 19.30
CA ARG A 65 5.12 -15.45 18.71
C ARG A 65 4.18 -16.27 19.57
N LYS A 66 4.64 -17.43 20.07
CA LYS A 66 3.82 -18.28 20.96
C LYS A 66 3.56 -17.62 22.30
N LYS A 67 4.59 -17.03 22.92
CA LYS A 67 4.50 -16.35 24.22
C LYS A 67 3.54 -15.16 24.20
N LEU A 68 3.50 -14.43 23.04
CA LEU A 68 2.65 -13.26 22.83
C LEU A 68 1.24 -13.61 22.32
N GLY A 69 0.85 -14.90 22.33
CA GLY A 69 -0.48 -15.31 21.90
C GLY A 69 -0.68 -15.42 20.38
N GLY A 70 0.37 -15.22 19.57
CA GLY A 70 0.31 -15.29 18.10
C GLY A 70 0.43 -16.72 17.53
N GLY A 71 0.41 -17.75 18.38
CA GLY A 71 0.39 -19.14 17.95
C GLY A 71 -1.00 -19.54 17.45
N MET A 72 -1.09 -19.98 16.19
CA MET A 72 -2.35 -20.41 15.59
C MET A 72 -2.27 -21.87 15.18
N ARG A 73 -3.30 -22.65 15.58
CA ARG A 73 -3.48 -24.03 15.08
C ARG A 73 -4.17 -23.98 13.72
N GLN A 74 -3.99 -25.05 12.93
CA GLN A 74 -4.55 -25.19 11.58
C GLN A 74 -4.26 -24.00 10.65
N VAL A 75 -3.12 -23.33 10.86
CA VAL A 75 -2.67 -22.18 10.06
C VAL A 75 -2.42 -22.54 8.58
N GLY A 76 -2.36 -23.83 8.25
CA GLY A 76 -2.17 -24.32 6.88
C GLY A 76 -3.21 -23.80 5.89
N VAL A 77 -4.46 -23.57 6.32
CA VAL A 77 -5.50 -22.98 5.47
C VAL A 77 -5.08 -21.56 5.03
N ILE A 78 -4.69 -20.72 6.00
CA ILE A 78 -4.22 -19.35 5.75
C ILE A 78 -2.94 -19.35 4.91
N ALA A 79 -2.00 -20.26 5.23
CA ALA A 79 -0.75 -20.38 4.49
C ALA A 79 -0.97 -20.79 3.03
N SER A 80 -1.96 -21.64 2.77
CA SER A 80 -2.35 -22.02 1.41
C SER A 80 -2.87 -20.84 0.62
N MET A 81 -3.77 -20.04 1.20
CA MET A 81 -4.28 -18.80 0.59
C MET A 81 -3.15 -17.81 0.31
N ALA A 82 -2.24 -17.62 1.26
CA ALA A 82 -1.06 -16.76 1.11
C ALA A 82 -0.13 -17.24 -0.02
N LYS A 83 0.08 -18.57 -0.14
CA LYS A 83 0.86 -19.16 -1.22
C LYS A 83 0.24 -18.90 -2.59
N THR A 84 -1.08 -19.08 -2.72
CA THR A 84 -1.81 -18.76 -3.95
C THR A 84 -1.71 -17.28 -4.31
N ALA A 85 -1.89 -16.39 -3.32
CA ALA A 85 -1.76 -14.95 -3.50
C ALA A 85 -0.36 -14.55 -4.01
N LEU A 86 0.69 -15.19 -3.48
CA LEU A 86 2.08 -14.96 -3.89
C LEU A 86 2.33 -15.36 -5.36
N GLN A 87 1.66 -16.39 -5.86
CA GLN A 87 1.77 -16.80 -7.25
C GLN A 87 1.23 -15.75 -8.22
N GLY A 88 0.21 -14.98 -7.82
CA GLY A 88 -0.39 -13.91 -8.60
C GLY A 88 0.30 -12.54 -8.47
N ARG A 89 1.51 -12.45 -7.92
CA ARG A 89 2.21 -11.19 -7.61
C ARG A 89 2.45 -10.25 -8.78
N GLU A 90 2.48 -10.78 -10.00
CA GLU A 90 2.71 -9.98 -11.22
C GLU A 90 1.55 -9.01 -11.51
N SER A 91 0.33 -9.34 -11.06
CA SER A 91 -0.84 -8.48 -11.21
C SER A 91 -0.73 -7.14 -10.44
N ILE A 92 0.24 -7.00 -9.53
CA ILE A 92 0.51 -5.75 -8.81
C ILE A 92 0.82 -4.59 -9.78
N LEU A 93 1.44 -4.88 -10.93
CA LEU A 93 1.70 -3.86 -11.96
C LEU A 93 0.43 -3.24 -12.55
N GLU A 94 -0.68 -3.98 -12.58
CA GLU A 94 -1.97 -3.46 -13.00
C GLU A 94 -2.47 -2.36 -12.04
N ASP A 95 -2.23 -2.52 -10.74
CA ASP A 95 -2.60 -1.54 -9.73
C ASP A 95 -1.78 -0.25 -9.88
N HIS A 96 -0.49 -0.37 -10.27
CA HIS A 96 0.35 0.77 -10.59
C HIS A 96 -0.15 1.51 -11.84
N ALA A 97 -0.52 0.77 -12.89
CA ALA A 97 -1.06 1.34 -14.12
C ALA A 97 -2.38 2.10 -13.86
N LYS A 98 -3.29 1.53 -13.03
CA LYS A 98 -4.53 2.20 -12.62
C LYS A 98 -4.24 3.51 -11.89
N ALA A 99 -3.36 3.46 -10.89
CA ALA A 99 -2.97 4.66 -10.13
C ALA A 99 -2.34 5.72 -11.04
N LYS A 100 -1.46 5.32 -11.95
CA LYS A 100 -0.82 6.23 -12.91
C LYS A 100 -1.86 6.89 -13.82
N LYS A 101 -2.80 6.13 -14.38
CA LYS A 101 -3.86 6.67 -15.25
C LYS A 101 -4.71 7.69 -14.50
N VAL A 102 -5.12 7.40 -13.27
CA VAL A 102 -5.89 8.34 -12.45
C VAL A 102 -5.07 9.58 -12.11
N TYR A 103 -3.80 9.43 -11.73
CA TYR A 103 -2.91 10.55 -11.46
C TYR A 103 -2.79 11.48 -12.68
N ASP A 104 -2.50 10.92 -13.86
CA ASP A 104 -2.35 11.70 -15.09
C ASP A 104 -3.63 12.47 -15.44
N PHE A 105 -4.79 11.87 -15.17
CA PHE A 105 -6.07 12.54 -15.35
C PHE A 105 -6.27 13.68 -14.34
N LEU A 106 -5.96 13.44 -13.06
CA LEU A 106 -6.17 14.41 -12.00
C LEU A 106 -5.30 15.66 -12.15
N ILE A 107 -4.03 15.51 -12.54
CA ILE A 107 -3.13 16.68 -12.71
C ILE A 107 -3.58 17.62 -13.83
N VAL A 108 -4.38 17.15 -14.77
CA VAL A 108 -4.91 17.97 -15.88
C VAL A 108 -6.30 18.54 -15.55
N ASN A 109 -7.14 17.76 -14.89
CA ASN A 109 -8.57 18.06 -14.77
C ASN A 109 -9.00 18.53 -13.37
N LEU A 110 -8.19 18.25 -12.34
CA LEU A 110 -8.53 18.68 -10.99
C LEU A 110 -7.94 20.06 -10.72
N ASN A 111 -8.83 21.06 -10.71
CA ASN A 111 -8.50 22.44 -10.36
C ASN A 111 -9.31 22.84 -9.12
N ASN A 112 -8.67 22.79 -7.95
CA ASN A 112 -9.25 23.22 -6.69
C ASN A 112 -8.19 23.92 -5.84
N GLU A 113 -8.46 25.20 -5.52
CA GLU A 113 -7.52 26.04 -4.77
C GLU A 113 -7.22 25.53 -3.36
N LYS A 114 -8.07 24.66 -2.78
CA LYS A 114 -7.88 24.06 -1.46
C LYS A 114 -6.95 22.85 -1.46
N ILE A 115 -6.69 22.27 -2.64
CA ILE A 115 -5.74 21.18 -2.82
C ILE A 115 -4.38 21.79 -3.19
N GLN A 116 -3.42 21.64 -2.28
CA GLN A 116 -2.08 22.18 -2.45
C GLN A 116 -1.27 21.45 -3.52
N SER A 117 -1.38 20.12 -3.56
CA SER A 117 -0.65 19.29 -4.52
C SER A 117 -1.23 17.89 -4.65
N ILE A 118 -1.00 17.27 -5.80
CA ILE A 118 -1.28 15.87 -6.08
C ILE A 118 0.05 15.16 -6.26
N VAL A 119 0.31 14.10 -5.48
CA VAL A 119 1.58 13.39 -5.49
C VAL A 119 1.38 11.92 -5.83
N TYR A 120 2.14 11.45 -6.82
CA TYR A 120 2.26 10.04 -7.18
C TYR A 120 3.74 9.62 -7.11
N LYS A 121 4.03 8.52 -6.42
CA LYS A 121 5.40 8.06 -6.18
C LYS A 121 5.76 6.78 -6.92
N GLY A 122 5.07 6.50 -8.04
CA GLY A 122 5.42 5.37 -8.92
C GLY A 122 4.88 4.01 -8.48
N THR A 123 3.91 3.97 -7.56
CA THR A 123 3.27 2.72 -7.12
C THR A 123 1.75 2.82 -7.20
N ASN A 124 1.04 2.16 -6.31
CA ASN A 124 -0.43 2.09 -6.31
C ASN A 124 -1.11 3.19 -5.48
N MET A 125 -0.42 4.28 -5.16
CA MET A 125 -0.96 5.31 -4.27
C MET A 125 -0.84 6.71 -4.87
N ILE A 126 -1.91 7.50 -4.69
CA ILE A 126 -1.95 8.93 -4.96
C ILE A 126 -2.25 9.65 -3.65
N PHE A 127 -1.61 10.79 -3.43
CA PHE A 127 -1.83 11.63 -2.28
C PHE A 127 -2.34 13.00 -2.73
N LEU A 128 -3.45 13.43 -2.13
CA LEU A 128 -3.98 14.78 -2.27
C LEU A 128 -3.60 15.55 -1.00
N ASN A 129 -2.67 16.48 -1.12
CA ASN A 129 -2.27 17.31 0.00
C ASN A 129 -3.18 18.55 0.07
N ILE A 130 -3.83 18.74 1.21
CA ILE A 130 -4.79 19.80 1.45
C ILE A 130 -4.05 20.99 2.08
N LYS A 131 -4.43 22.22 1.74
CA LYS A 131 -3.86 23.42 2.35
C LYS A 131 -4.10 23.47 3.85
N ASN A 132 -3.19 24.13 4.59
CA ASN A 132 -3.21 24.14 6.05
C ASN A 132 -4.48 24.74 6.66
N GLU A 133 -5.08 25.73 6.01
CA GLU A 133 -6.30 26.41 6.41
C GLU A 133 -7.58 25.60 6.20
N GLU A 134 -7.51 24.52 5.45
CA GLU A 134 -8.64 23.68 5.10
C GLU A 134 -8.72 22.40 5.94
N ASP A 135 -9.94 21.87 6.10
CA ASP A 135 -10.20 20.60 6.80
C ASP A 135 -10.34 19.45 5.80
N PRO A 136 -9.39 18.51 5.74
CA PRO A 136 -9.45 17.37 4.82
C PRO A 136 -10.63 16.44 5.07
N ASN A 137 -11.21 16.42 6.28
CA ASN A 137 -12.36 15.59 6.57
C ASN A 137 -13.58 15.96 5.74
N LYS A 138 -13.74 17.24 5.40
CA LYS A 138 -14.81 17.68 4.50
C LYS A 138 -14.72 17.02 3.13
N LEU A 139 -13.50 16.89 2.56
CA LEU A 139 -13.33 16.22 1.28
C LEU A 139 -13.51 14.69 1.42
N LEU A 140 -13.08 14.11 2.54
CA LEU A 140 -13.32 12.69 2.82
C LEU A 140 -14.81 12.36 2.91
N ASP A 141 -15.61 13.22 3.56
CA ASP A 141 -17.07 13.04 3.65
C ASP A 141 -17.72 13.14 2.27
N ILE A 142 -17.27 14.10 1.43
CA ILE A 142 -17.74 14.21 0.04
C ILE A 142 -17.38 12.95 -0.74
N PHE A 143 -16.15 12.47 -0.64
CA PHE A 143 -15.71 11.23 -1.28
C PHE A 143 -16.55 10.02 -0.82
N TYR A 144 -16.78 9.90 0.48
CA TYR A 144 -17.58 8.81 1.05
C TYR A 144 -19.02 8.81 0.49
N ASN A 145 -19.67 9.96 0.39
CA ASN A 145 -21.00 10.11 -0.18
C ASN A 145 -21.06 9.75 -1.68
N GLU A 146 -19.93 9.88 -2.38
CA GLU A 146 -19.80 9.45 -3.79
C GLU A 146 -19.29 8.00 -3.92
N SER A 147 -19.27 7.25 -2.81
CA SER A 147 -18.77 5.86 -2.75
C SER A 147 -17.27 5.73 -3.08
N ILE A 148 -16.47 6.73 -2.72
CA ILE A 148 -15.02 6.71 -2.78
C ILE A 148 -14.48 6.58 -1.37
N ASN A 149 -13.87 5.44 -1.05
CA ASN A 149 -13.19 5.25 0.22
C ASN A 149 -11.74 5.71 0.10
N ALA A 150 -11.40 6.75 0.84
CA ALA A 150 -10.04 7.28 0.93
C ALA A 150 -9.60 7.36 2.40
N GLY A 151 -8.32 7.50 2.65
CA GLY A 151 -7.77 7.54 4.01
C GLY A 151 -6.99 8.82 4.30
N LEU A 152 -7.18 9.41 5.46
CA LEU A 152 -6.33 10.49 5.96
C LEU A 152 -4.99 9.93 6.41
N ILE A 153 -3.89 10.56 5.99
CA ILE A 153 -2.52 10.27 6.41
C ILE A 153 -1.90 11.53 7.00
N GLY A 154 -1.49 11.45 8.26
CA GLY A 154 -1.14 12.66 8.99
C GLY A 154 -2.33 13.60 9.12
N GLU A 155 -2.07 14.92 9.10
CA GLU A 155 -3.11 15.92 9.35
C GLU A 155 -3.77 16.47 8.06
N LYS A 156 -3.05 16.45 6.93
CA LYS A 156 -3.44 17.18 5.72
C LYS A 156 -3.33 16.40 4.41
N SER A 157 -3.04 15.10 4.44
CA SER A 157 -2.87 14.31 3.22
C SER A 157 -3.93 13.21 3.11
N ILE A 158 -4.71 13.25 2.05
CA ILE A 158 -5.68 12.20 1.70
C ILE A 158 -5.01 11.20 0.76
N ARG A 159 -5.05 9.93 1.11
CA ARG A 159 -4.46 8.85 0.34
C ARG A 159 -5.52 8.06 -0.41
N LEU A 160 -5.37 7.96 -1.71
CA LEU A 160 -6.08 7.03 -2.59
C LEU A 160 -5.19 5.81 -2.82
N VAL A 161 -5.77 4.61 -2.68
CA VAL A 161 -5.03 3.34 -2.84
C VAL A 161 -5.70 2.50 -3.90
N PHE A 162 -4.96 2.11 -4.92
CA PHE A 162 -5.42 1.24 -5.99
C PHE A 162 -5.03 -0.21 -5.69
N HIS A 163 -5.94 -1.12 -5.92
CA HIS A 163 -5.76 -2.54 -5.64
C HIS A 163 -6.59 -3.40 -6.61
N LYS A 164 -6.34 -4.70 -6.60
CA LYS A 164 -6.91 -5.65 -7.57
C LYS A 164 -8.44 -5.66 -7.66
N ASP A 165 -9.14 -5.29 -6.58
CA ASP A 165 -10.62 -5.27 -6.57
C ASP A 165 -11.20 -4.03 -7.27
N ILE A 166 -10.37 -3.04 -7.62
CA ILE A 166 -10.75 -1.94 -8.50
C ILE A 166 -10.59 -2.45 -9.94
N VAL A 167 -11.72 -2.63 -10.63
CA VAL A 167 -11.69 -3.14 -12.01
C VAL A 167 -11.33 -2.03 -13.00
N GLN A 168 -10.66 -2.41 -14.08
CA GLN A 168 -10.16 -1.45 -15.09
C GLN A 168 -11.28 -0.58 -15.69
N ASN A 169 -12.47 -1.17 -15.89
CA ASN A 169 -13.61 -0.47 -16.47
C ASN A 169 -14.20 0.64 -15.58
N ASP A 170 -13.87 0.66 -14.29
CA ASP A 170 -14.34 1.71 -13.38
C ASP A 170 -13.39 2.89 -13.27
N ILE A 171 -12.18 2.80 -13.84
CA ILE A 171 -11.16 3.84 -13.71
C ILE A 171 -11.63 5.19 -14.26
N ASP A 172 -12.31 5.20 -15.41
CA ASP A 172 -12.80 6.45 -16.00
C ASP A 172 -13.89 7.08 -15.13
N LYS A 173 -14.81 6.28 -14.58
CA LYS A 173 -15.82 6.73 -13.61
C LYS A 173 -15.18 7.26 -12.31
N ILE A 174 -14.12 6.60 -11.83
CA ILE A 174 -13.37 7.05 -10.66
C ILE A 174 -12.74 8.41 -10.92
N CYS A 175 -12.13 8.62 -12.08
CA CYS A 175 -11.57 9.89 -12.50
C CYS A 175 -12.60 11.02 -12.47
N GLU A 176 -13.76 10.81 -13.11
CA GLU A 176 -14.85 11.79 -13.15
C GLU A 176 -15.38 12.10 -11.74
N LYS A 177 -15.62 11.08 -10.93
CA LYS A 177 -16.11 11.24 -9.56
C LYS A 177 -15.10 12.00 -8.68
N LEU A 178 -13.81 11.73 -8.79
CA LEU A 178 -12.79 12.44 -8.02
C LEU A 178 -12.77 13.93 -8.34
N VAL A 179 -12.83 14.30 -9.63
CA VAL A 179 -12.89 15.71 -10.04
C VAL A 179 -14.19 16.36 -9.59
N HIS A 180 -15.34 15.71 -9.82
CA HIS A 180 -16.65 16.21 -9.39
C HIS A 180 -16.74 16.40 -7.87
N SER A 181 -16.27 15.42 -7.09
CA SER A 181 -16.24 15.52 -5.63
C SER A 181 -15.32 16.64 -5.16
N SER A 182 -14.16 16.77 -5.78
CA SER A 182 -13.22 17.84 -5.43
C SER A 182 -13.74 19.23 -5.77
N SER A 183 -14.61 19.39 -6.78
CA SER A 183 -15.24 20.67 -7.08
C SER A 183 -16.29 21.11 -6.05
N LYS A 184 -16.80 20.18 -5.24
CA LYS A 184 -17.72 20.45 -4.13
C LYS A 184 -17.00 20.80 -2.82
N PHE A 185 -15.71 20.53 -2.74
CA PHE A 185 -14.86 20.82 -1.58
C PHE A 185 -14.50 22.31 -1.52
#